data_fcbf1f9e574c1c493eda46c176007bad
#
_entry.id   fcbf1f9e574c1c493eda46c176007bad
#
_cell.length_a   1.000
_cell.length_b   1.000
_cell.length_c   1.000
_cell.angle_alpha   90.00
_cell.angle_beta   90.00
_cell.angle_gamma   90.00
#
_symmetry.space_group_name_H-M   'P 1'
#
loop_
_entity.id
_entity.type
_entity.pdbx_description
1 polymer ?
#
loop_
_entity_poly.entity_id
_entity_poly.type
_entity_poly.pdbx_seq_one_letter_code
_entity_poly.pdbx_strand_id
1 'polypeptide(L)'
;MPGILESQVESYLNSLLPARDAVLRKMEAYAAKHEVPIVGPACARVLHQLALLVRARRVFEMGSAIGYSTLWLARAVGSRGKVFYTDGDPANAERARAWLREAGVLSRVKILVGDALESLKATPGQFDVVFNDVSKTQYPEVFKLAVPRVRAGGLFITDNVLWYGRAAKPAAADDAETRAIQKFNRLVYKSQDLLTTIVPLRDGLAVCIKQR
;
A
#
# COMPACT_ATOMS: atom_id res chain seq x y z
N MET A 1 -16.34 -2.14 -5.57
CA MET A 1 -15.87 -2.47 -6.92
C MET A 1 -15.68 -3.99 -7.00
N PRO A 2 -16.03 -4.66 -8.10
CA PRO A 2 -15.86 -6.10 -8.20
C PRO A 2 -14.37 -6.44 -8.10
N GLY A 3 -14.03 -7.35 -7.19
CA GLY A 3 -12.70 -7.93 -7.10
C GLY A 3 -12.45 -8.89 -8.26
N ILE A 4 -11.23 -9.44 -8.33
CA ILE A 4 -10.87 -10.48 -9.31
C ILE A 4 -11.33 -11.86 -8.87
N LEU A 5 -11.74 -12.01 -7.61
CA LEU A 5 -12.37 -13.22 -7.07
C LEU A 5 -13.88 -13.17 -7.30
N GLU A 6 -14.49 -14.33 -7.38
CA GLU A 6 -15.94 -14.43 -7.33
C GLU A 6 -16.48 -13.81 -6.04
N SER A 7 -17.60 -13.08 -6.15
CA SER A 7 -18.17 -12.30 -5.04
C SER A 7 -18.48 -13.15 -3.79
N GLN A 8 -18.89 -14.40 -3.98
CA GLN A 8 -19.14 -15.33 -2.88
C GLN A 8 -17.86 -15.70 -2.14
N VAL A 9 -16.77 -15.94 -2.88
CA VAL A 9 -15.45 -16.23 -2.29
C VAL A 9 -14.93 -15.03 -1.53
N GLU A 10 -15.01 -13.83 -2.11
CA GLU A 10 -14.59 -12.60 -1.44
C GLU A 10 -15.42 -12.33 -0.17
N SER A 11 -16.73 -12.52 -0.22
CA SER A 11 -17.63 -12.38 0.94
C SER A 11 -17.29 -13.39 2.03
N TYR A 12 -17.03 -14.63 1.66
CA TYR A 12 -16.61 -15.68 2.61
C TYR A 12 -15.30 -15.32 3.29
N LEU A 13 -14.26 -14.94 2.53
CA LEU A 13 -12.97 -14.55 3.09
C LEU A 13 -13.11 -13.34 4.04
N ASN A 14 -13.92 -12.35 3.66
CA ASN A 14 -14.19 -11.18 4.50
C ASN A 14 -14.95 -11.55 5.79
N SER A 15 -15.83 -12.56 5.75
CA SER A 15 -16.57 -13.03 6.92
C SER A 15 -15.67 -13.73 7.96
N LEU A 16 -14.53 -14.27 7.53
CA LEU A 16 -13.55 -14.92 8.41
C LEU A 16 -12.63 -13.91 9.12
N LEU A 17 -12.63 -12.64 8.70
CA LEU A 17 -11.77 -11.64 9.32
C LEU A 17 -12.23 -11.34 10.74
N PRO A 18 -11.31 -11.30 11.73
CA PRO A 18 -11.64 -10.88 13.08
C PRO A 18 -12.27 -9.46 13.09
N ALA A 19 -13.09 -9.20 14.09
CA ALA A 19 -13.68 -7.90 14.31
C ALA A 19 -12.58 -6.83 14.40
N ARG A 20 -12.74 -5.75 13.61
CA ARG A 20 -11.86 -4.57 13.71
C ARG A 20 -12.23 -3.79 14.97
N ASP A 21 -11.25 -3.11 15.55
CA ASP A 21 -11.49 -2.19 16.66
C ASP A 21 -12.34 -0.98 16.25
N ALA A 22 -12.70 -0.16 17.23
CA ALA A 22 -13.60 0.96 17.01
C ALA A 22 -13.05 1.98 16.00
N VAL A 23 -11.74 2.27 16.02
CA VAL A 23 -11.13 3.26 15.11
C VAL A 23 -11.16 2.75 13.68
N LEU A 24 -10.76 1.51 13.42
CA LEU A 24 -10.80 0.91 12.08
C LEU A 24 -12.23 0.87 11.53
N ARG A 25 -13.22 0.48 12.35
CA ARG A 25 -14.64 0.52 11.92
C ARG A 25 -15.12 1.93 11.56
N LYS A 26 -14.73 2.96 12.34
CA LYS A 26 -15.05 4.36 12.02
C LYS A 26 -14.40 4.79 10.70
N MET A 27 -13.14 4.42 10.46
CA MET A 27 -12.45 4.72 9.21
C MET A 27 -13.12 4.03 8.02
N GLU A 28 -13.50 2.76 8.16
CA GLU A 28 -14.23 1.99 7.12
C GLU A 28 -15.59 2.63 6.81
N ALA A 29 -16.37 3.00 7.84
CA ALA A 29 -17.63 3.67 7.68
C ALA A 29 -17.50 5.07 7.04
N TYR A 30 -16.46 5.81 7.43
CA TYR A 30 -16.14 7.10 6.82
C TYR A 30 -15.78 6.93 5.33
N ALA A 31 -14.91 5.97 5.01
CA ALA A 31 -14.49 5.69 3.65
C ALA A 31 -15.69 5.30 2.76
N ALA A 32 -16.59 4.45 3.26
CA ALA A 32 -17.80 4.07 2.55
C ALA A 32 -18.74 5.25 2.31
N LYS A 33 -18.94 6.11 3.33
CA LYS A 33 -19.85 7.28 3.25
C LYS A 33 -19.33 8.34 2.28
N HIS A 34 -18.02 8.54 2.20
CA HIS A 34 -17.39 9.62 1.44
C HIS A 34 -16.65 9.13 0.19
N GLU A 35 -16.85 7.85 -0.18
CA GLU A 35 -16.25 7.21 -1.36
C GLU A 35 -14.72 7.33 -1.40
N VAL A 36 -14.07 7.36 -0.21
CA VAL A 36 -12.61 7.39 -0.12
C VAL A 36 -12.06 5.99 -0.40
N PRO A 37 -11.17 5.82 -1.38
CA PRO A 37 -10.55 4.52 -1.63
C PRO A 37 -9.62 4.14 -0.48
N ILE A 38 -9.86 2.97 0.11
CA ILE A 38 -8.97 2.34 1.09
C ILE A 38 -8.66 0.92 0.65
N VAL A 39 -7.51 0.39 1.05
CA VAL A 39 -7.07 -0.98 0.69
C VAL A 39 -8.00 -2.09 1.23
N GLY A 40 -8.92 -1.75 2.12
CA GLY A 40 -9.83 -2.69 2.77
C GLY A 40 -9.17 -3.60 3.81
N PRO A 41 -9.99 -4.27 4.66
CA PRO A 41 -9.48 -4.97 5.84
C PRO A 41 -8.63 -6.20 5.51
N ALA A 42 -8.96 -6.96 4.47
CA ALA A 42 -8.20 -8.15 4.08
C ALA A 42 -6.79 -7.78 3.61
N CYS A 43 -6.66 -6.82 2.70
CA CYS A 43 -5.38 -6.36 2.18
C CYS A 43 -4.54 -5.68 3.28
N ALA A 44 -5.14 -4.80 4.10
CA ALA A 44 -4.46 -4.15 5.20
C ALA A 44 -3.91 -5.15 6.24
N ARG A 45 -4.65 -6.26 6.48
CA ARG A 45 -4.17 -7.34 7.34
C ARG A 45 -2.96 -8.06 6.75
N VAL A 46 -2.93 -8.30 5.44
CA VAL A 46 -1.76 -8.88 4.76
C VAL A 46 -0.56 -7.92 4.86
N LEU A 47 -0.75 -6.62 4.63
CA LEU A 47 0.31 -5.62 4.81
C LEU A 47 0.88 -5.65 6.24
N HIS A 48 0.00 -5.72 7.24
CA HIS A 48 0.40 -5.84 8.64
C HIS A 48 1.23 -7.11 8.90
N GLN A 49 0.76 -8.27 8.42
CA GLN A 49 1.46 -9.54 8.57
C GLN A 49 2.83 -9.53 7.89
N LEU A 50 2.91 -9.00 6.67
CA LEU A 50 4.18 -8.88 5.92
C LEU A 50 5.17 -7.97 6.66
N ALA A 51 4.71 -6.84 7.18
CA ALA A 51 5.56 -5.93 7.96
C ALA A 51 6.06 -6.60 9.26
N LEU A 52 5.23 -7.41 9.94
CA LEU A 52 5.65 -8.20 11.10
C LEU A 52 6.69 -9.26 10.72
N LEU A 53 6.48 -10.00 9.64
CA LEU A 53 7.38 -11.07 9.17
C LEU A 53 8.79 -10.55 8.92
N VAL A 54 8.94 -9.37 8.30
CA VAL A 54 10.26 -8.77 8.07
C VAL A 54 10.76 -7.93 9.25
N ARG A 55 10.02 -7.92 10.37
CA ARG A 55 10.32 -7.15 11.59
C ARG A 55 10.54 -5.66 11.27
N ALA A 56 9.67 -5.10 10.42
CA ALA A 56 9.80 -3.75 9.91
C ALA A 56 9.88 -2.71 11.03
N ARG A 57 10.81 -1.76 10.88
CA ARG A 57 11.01 -0.59 11.74
C ARG A 57 10.85 0.70 10.97
N ARG A 58 11.17 0.70 9.69
CA ARG A 58 11.04 1.85 8.80
C ARG A 58 10.19 1.47 7.60
N VAL A 59 9.01 2.06 7.51
CA VAL A 59 8.07 1.84 6.41
C VAL A 59 7.86 3.16 5.69
N PHE A 60 7.93 3.15 4.37
CA PHE A 60 7.53 4.28 3.54
C PHE A 60 6.27 3.93 2.77
N GLU A 61 5.22 4.73 2.94
CA GLU A 61 3.93 4.56 2.31
C GLU A 61 3.68 5.68 1.30
N MET A 62 3.45 5.30 0.07
CA MET A 62 3.24 6.17 -1.07
C MET A 62 1.76 6.14 -1.47
N GLY A 63 1.03 7.25 -1.21
CA GLY A 63 -0.42 7.32 -1.40
C GLY A 63 -1.18 6.71 -0.21
N SER A 64 -1.33 7.49 0.85
CA SER A 64 -1.86 6.98 2.14
C SER A 64 -3.32 7.36 2.39
N ALA A 65 -3.91 8.24 1.58
CA ALA A 65 -5.26 8.76 1.74
C ALA A 65 -5.57 9.12 3.21
N ILE A 66 -6.68 8.63 3.76
CA ILE A 66 -7.07 8.89 5.16
C ILE A 66 -6.27 8.12 6.22
N GLY A 67 -5.20 7.37 5.81
CA GLY A 67 -4.29 6.68 6.73
C GLY A 67 -4.76 5.31 7.20
N TYR A 68 -5.64 4.62 6.48
CA TYR A 68 -6.14 3.30 6.88
C TYR A 68 -5.02 2.24 6.88
N SER A 69 -4.30 2.09 5.79
CA SER A 69 -3.11 1.24 5.67
C SER A 69 -1.99 1.71 6.61
N THR A 70 -1.80 3.03 6.75
CA THR A 70 -0.85 3.63 7.69
C THR A 70 -1.07 3.15 9.12
N LEU A 71 -2.34 3.08 9.58
CA LEU A 71 -2.67 2.61 10.92
C LEU A 71 -2.23 1.15 11.14
N TRP A 72 -2.47 0.27 10.17
CA TRP A 72 -2.05 -1.12 10.24
C TRP A 72 -0.52 -1.25 10.24
N LEU A 73 0.17 -0.50 9.40
CA LEU A 73 1.62 -0.45 9.32
C LEU A 73 2.23 0.13 10.60
N ALA A 74 1.64 1.19 11.17
CA ALA A 74 2.10 1.80 12.43
C ALA A 74 1.97 0.85 13.63
N ARG A 75 1.00 -0.04 13.61
CA ARG A 75 0.87 -1.11 14.61
C ARG A 75 1.95 -2.18 14.44
N ALA A 76 2.27 -2.54 13.19
CA ALA A 76 3.28 -3.56 12.88
C ALA A 76 4.69 -3.13 13.26
N VAL A 77 5.09 -1.87 13.02
CA VAL A 77 6.45 -1.39 13.32
C VAL A 77 6.75 -1.26 14.82
N GLY A 78 5.72 -1.30 15.68
CA GLY A 78 5.84 -1.19 17.13
C GLY A 78 6.29 0.19 17.61
N SER A 79 6.58 0.33 18.91
CA SER A 79 6.83 1.63 19.56
C SER A 79 8.11 2.32 19.10
N ARG A 80 9.10 1.57 18.63
CA ARG A 80 10.40 2.08 18.18
C ARG A 80 10.48 2.26 16.65
N GLY A 81 9.43 1.88 15.92
CA GLY A 81 9.39 2.00 14.47
C GLY A 81 8.79 3.34 13.99
N LYS A 82 8.92 3.58 12.70
CA LYS A 82 8.42 4.78 12.04
C LYS A 82 7.81 4.44 10.69
N VAL A 83 6.59 4.93 10.44
CA VAL A 83 5.94 4.95 9.14
C VAL A 83 5.99 6.36 8.57
N PHE A 84 6.45 6.50 7.35
CA PHE A 84 6.41 7.74 6.60
C PHE A 84 5.16 7.69 5.73
N TYR A 85 4.14 8.40 6.14
CA TYR A 85 2.90 8.62 5.41
C TYR A 85 3.11 9.67 4.34
N THR A 86 2.61 9.46 3.12
CA THR A 86 2.59 10.49 2.08
C THR A 86 1.23 10.58 1.39
N ASP A 87 0.72 11.79 1.23
CA ASP A 87 -0.48 12.09 0.45
C ASP A 87 -0.42 13.54 -0.06
N GLY A 88 -0.92 13.76 -1.28
CA GLY A 88 -0.92 15.09 -1.89
C GLY A 88 -2.00 16.03 -1.32
N ASP A 89 -3.04 15.46 -0.70
CA ASP A 89 -4.15 16.24 -0.15
C ASP A 89 -3.94 16.54 1.35
N PRO A 90 -3.77 17.81 1.74
CA PRO A 90 -3.66 18.18 3.15
C PRO A 90 -4.90 17.83 3.98
N ALA A 91 -6.09 17.76 3.40
CA ALA A 91 -7.31 17.35 4.11
C ALA A 91 -7.26 15.84 4.47
N ASN A 92 -6.71 14.99 3.60
CA ASN A 92 -6.44 13.59 3.91
C ASN A 92 -5.43 13.47 5.06
N ALA A 93 -4.36 14.25 5.02
CA ALA A 93 -3.32 14.24 6.05
C ALA A 93 -3.85 14.65 7.43
N GLU A 94 -4.70 15.68 7.51
CA GLU A 94 -5.33 16.07 8.78
C GLU A 94 -6.30 15.01 9.29
N ARG A 95 -7.03 14.37 8.42
CA ARG A 95 -7.93 13.27 8.77
C ARG A 95 -7.16 12.05 9.25
N ALA A 96 -6.08 11.70 8.55
CA ALA A 96 -5.17 10.63 8.98
C ALA A 96 -4.57 10.94 10.36
N ARG A 97 -4.14 12.18 10.60
CA ARG A 97 -3.63 12.62 11.90
C ARG A 97 -4.63 12.40 13.03
N ALA A 98 -5.91 12.73 12.79
CA ALA A 98 -6.97 12.54 13.78
C ALA A 98 -7.17 11.05 14.12
N TRP A 99 -7.29 10.18 13.09
CA TRP A 99 -7.45 8.74 13.28
C TRP A 99 -6.24 8.09 13.97
N LEU A 100 -5.04 8.46 13.56
CA LEU A 100 -3.81 7.92 14.14
C LEU A 100 -3.62 8.35 15.60
N ARG A 101 -4.08 9.57 15.95
CA ARG A 101 -4.12 10.03 17.34
C ARG A 101 -5.13 9.26 18.16
N GLU A 102 -6.35 9.07 17.67
CA GLU A 102 -7.41 8.29 18.33
C GLU A 102 -6.95 6.84 18.56
N ALA A 103 -6.21 6.26 17.60
CA ALA A 103 -5.63 4.92 17.71
C ALA A 103 -4.38 4.83 18.60
N GLY A 104 -3.87 5.95 19.13
CA GLY A 104 -2.67 5.98 19.99
C GLY A 104 -1.35 5.66 19.27
N VAL A 105 -1.29 5.81 17.94
CA VAL A 105 -0.09 5.46 17.14
C VAL A 105 0.55 6.65 16.41
N LEU A 106 0.02 7.86 16.57
CA LEU A 106 0.51 9.04 15.85
C LEU A 106 2.02 9.28 16.05
N SER A 107 2.55 9.00 17.23
CA SER A 107 3.99 9.13 17.52
C SER A 107 4.89 8.25 16.64
N ARG A 108 4.32 7.20 16.05
CA ARG A 108 5.02 6.27 15.13
C ARG A 108 4.94 6.71 13.67
N VAL A 109 4.22 7.78 13.35
CA VAL A 109 3.99 8.23 11.99
C VAL A 109 4.60 9.59 11.75
N LYS A 110 5.33 9.75 10.64
CA LYS A 110 5.77 11.02 10.09
C LYS A 110 4.89 11.35 8.89
N ILE A 111 4.07 12.37 9.01
CA ILE A 111 3.17 12.81 7.94
C ILE A 111 3.94 13.78 7.05
N LEU A 112 3.98 13.46 5.75
CA LEU A 112 4.58 14.25 4.68
C LEU A 112 3.46 14.58 3.68
N VAL A 113 3.06 15.84 3.61
CA VAL A 113 2.05 16.31 2.64
C VAL A 113 2.75 16.72 1.36
N GLY A 114 2.34 16.17 0.22
CA GLY A 114 2.89 16.47 -1.08
C GLY A 114 3.07 15.22 -1.95
N ASP A 115 3.81 15.38 -3.05
CA ASP A 115 4.09 14.28 -3.97
C ASP A 115 4.91 13.17 -3.28
N ALA A 116 4.45 11.92 -3.44
CA ALA A 116 5.06 10.77 -2.77
C ALA A 116 6.45 10.44 -3.30
N LEU A 117 6.71 10.67 -4.61
CA LEU A 117 8.00 10.42 -5.23
C LEU A 117 9.03 11.43 -4.74
N GLU A 118 8.66 12.71 -4.68
CA GLU A 118 9.53 13.76 -4.15
C GLU A 118 9.78 13.56 -2.64
N SER A 119 8.76 13.18 -1.90
CA SER A 119 8.89 12.84 -0.48
C SER A 119 9.85 11.66 -0.24
N LEU A 120 9.81 10.63 -1.13
CA LEU A 120 10.75 9.51 -1.07
C LEU A 120 12.18 9.95 -1.38
N LYS A 121 12.39 10.80 -2.40
CA LYS A 121 13.71 11.37 -2.74
C LYS A 121 14.30 12.15 -1.57
N ALA A 122 13.49 12.99 -0.92
CA ALA A 122 13.90 13.83 0.20
C ALA A 122 14.11 13.09 1.53
N THR A 123 13.58 11.87 1.68
CA THR A 123 13.71 11.11 2.93
C THR A 123 14.92 10.19 2.87
N PRO A 124 15.99 10.40 3.67
CA PRO A 124 17.23 9.62 3.57
C PRO A 124 17.10 8.19 4.10
N GLY A 125 18.03 7.33 3.65
CA GLY A 125 18.19 5.95 4.14
C GLY A 125 17.29 4.94 3.43
N GLN A 126 17.42 3.68 3.83
CA GLN A 126 16.63 2.55 3.32
C GLN A 126 15.43 2.27 4.21
N PHE A 127 14.49 1.50 3.68
CA PHE A 127 13.25 1.08 4.34
C PHE A 127 13.17 -0.44 4.41
N ASP A 128 12.53 -0.94 5.45
CA ASP A 128 12.19 -2.37 5.57
C ASP A 128 11.04 -2.72 4.65
N VAL A 129 10.10 -1.79 4.48
CA VAL A 129 8.95 -1.91 3.59
C VAL A 129 8.73 -0.58 2.87
N VAL A 130 8.55 -0.64 1.56
CA VAL A 130 7.94 0.44 0.78
C VAL A 130 6.61 -0.08 0.26
N PHE A 131 5.52 0.59 0.63
CA PHE A 131 4.18 0.29 0.13
C PHE A 131 3.75 1.37 -0.86
N ASN A 132 3.34 0.96 -2.05
CA ASN A 132 2.96 1.85 -3.15
C ASN A 132 1.48 1.69 -3.50
N ASP A 133 0.74 2.79 -3.42
CA ASP A 133 -0.64 2.93 -3.86
C ASP A 133 -0.92 4.35 -4.42
N VAL A 134 0.03 4.89 -5.19
CA VAL A 134 -0.12 6.19 -5.88
C VAL A 134 -0.96 6.06 -7.15
N SER A 135 -1.04 7.12 -7.95
CA SER A 135 -1.61 7.09 -9.30
C SER A 135 -0.93 6.04 -10.18
N LYS A 136 -1.72 5.23 -10.86
CA LYS A 136 -1.25 4.03 -11.58
C LYS A 136 -0.26 4.35 -12.70
N THR A 137 -0.38 5.52 -13.31
CA THR A 137 0.57 6.00 -14.32
C THR A 137 1.99 6.20 -13.79
N GLN A 138 2.15 6.40 -12.48
CA GLN A 138 3.45 6.62 -11.83
C GLN A 138 4.18 5.30 -11.48
N TYR A 139 3.52 4.13 -11.52
CA TYR A 139 4.09 2.86 -11.07
C TYR A 139 5.46 2.51 -11.67
N PRO A 140 5.71 2.70 -13.00
CA PRO A 140 7.05 2.43 -13.56
C PRO A 140 8.15 3.36 -13.02
N GLU A 141 7.81 4.59 -12.63
CA GLU A 141 8.75 5.51 -12.00
C GLU A 141 8.96 5.17 -10.53
N VAL A 142 7.90 4.84 -9.81
CA VAL A 142 7.98 4.34 -8.43
C VAL A 142 8.91 3.14 -8.35
N PHE A 143 8.82 2.17 -9.28
CA PHE A 143 9.74 1.03 -9.32
C PHE A 143 11.22 1.48 -9.32
N LYS A 144 11.58 2.44 -10.18
CA LYS A 144 12.95 2.93 -10.31
C LYS A 144 13.46 3.62 -9.04
N LEU A 145 12.58 4.37 -8.37
CA LEU A 145 12.94 5.16 -7.19
C LEU A 145 12.87 4.35 -5.89
N ALA A 146 11.87 3.48 -5.77
CA ALA A 146 11.58 2.77 -4.51
C ALA A 146 12.44 1.51 -4.33
N VAL A 147 12.66 0.72 -5.37
CA VAL A 147 13.40 -0.55 -5.26
C VAL A 147 14.80 -0.38 -4.69
N PRO A 148 15.62 0.61 -5.09
CA PRO A 148 16.93 0.86 -4.49
C PRO A 148 16.86 1.32 -3.02
N ARG A 149 15.68 1.79 -2.58
CA ARG A 149 15.45 2.29 -1.22
C ARG A 149 14.95 1.22 -0.26
N VAL A 150 14.63 0.03 -0.76
CA VAL A 150 14.32 -1.14 0.05
C VAL A 150 15.64 -1.83 0.43
N ARG A 151 15.84 -2.14 1.72
CA ARG A 151 17.01 -2.90 2.14
C ARG A 151 16.96 -4.35 1.64
N ALA A 152 18.10 -5.05 1.60
CA ALA A 152 18.12 -6.49 1.36
C ALA A 152 17.25 -7.24 2.39
N GLY A 153 16.45 -8.18 1.93
CA GLY A 153 15.43 -8.89 2.73
C GLY A 153 14.22 -8.04 3.12
N GLY A 154 14.13 -6.78 2.68
CA GLY A 154 12.95 -5.93 2.82
C GLY A 154 11.91 -6.16 1.74
N LEU A 155 10.79 -5.46 1.82
CA LEU A 155 9.65 -5.64 0.93
C LEU A 155 9.34 -4.37 0.14
N PHE A 156 9.14 -4.54 -1.16
CA PHE A 156 8.45 -3.60 -2.03
C PHE A 156 7.08 -4.16 -2.35
N ILE A 157 6.02 -3.48 -1.91
CA ILE A 157 4.64 -3.95 -2.04
C ILE A 157 3.85 -2.91 -2.84
N THR A 158 3.06 -3.36 -3.82
CA THR A 158 2.25 -2.46 -4.66
C THR A 158 0.83 -3.00 -4.79
N ASP A 159 -0.16 -2.16 -4.49
CA ASP A 159 -1.59 -2.50 -4.64
C ASP A 159 -2.08 -2.32 -6.09
N ASN A 160 -3.25 -2.85 -6.40
CA ASN A 160 -4.01 -2.74 -7.65
C ASN A 160 -3.25 -3.19 -8.92
N VAL A 161 -2.36 -4.18 -8.81
CA VAL A 161 -1.52 -4.62 -9.95
C VAL A 161 -2.26 -5.50 -10.95
N LEU A 162 -3.46 -5.97 -10.64
CA LEU A 162 -4.35 -6.69 -11.57
C LEU A 162 -5.41 -5.78 -12.19
N TRP A 163 -5.66 -4.60 -11.60
CA TRP A 163 -6.49 -3.53 -12.14
C TRP A 163 -7.84 -4.00 -12.66
N TYR A 164 -8.64 -4.61 -11.77
CA TYR A 164 -9.96 -5.21 -12.12
C TYR A 164 -9.88 -6.25 -13.26
N GLY A 165 -8.75 -6.97 -13.34
CA GLY A 165 -8.49 -7.92 -14.42
C GLY A 165 -8.07 -7.27 -15.75
N ARG A 166 -8.03 -5.94 -15.86
CA ARG A 166 -7.61 -5.22 -17.07
C ARG A 166 -6.14 -5.46 -17.40
N ALA A 167 -5.29 -5.67 -16.39
CA ALA A 167 -3.87 -5.95 -16.60
C ALA A 167 -3.62 -7.26 -17.39
N ALA A 168 -4.56 -8.21 -17.37
CA ALA A 168 -4.48 -9.48 -18.11
C ALA A 168 -4.96 -9.39 -19.57
N LYS A 169 -5.47 -8.23 -20.03
CA LYS A 169 -6.02 -8.01 -21.36
C LYS A 169 -5.16 -6.99 -22.13
N PRO A 170 -5.20 -6.97 -23.47
CA PRO A 170 -4.59 -5.88 -24.23
C PRO A 170 -5.17 -4.53 -23.78
N ALA A 171 -4.30 -3.58 -23.44
CA ALA A 171 -4.72 -2.26 -23.06
C ALA A 171 -5.16 -1.44 -24.27
N ALA A 172 -6.26 -0.71 -24.16
CA ALA A 172 -6.70 0.24 -25.18
C ALA A 172 -5.64 1.37 -25.36
N ALA A 173 -5.65 2.01 -26.54
CA ALA A 173 -4.65 3.02 -26.87
C ALA A 173 -4.70 4.26 -25.95
N ASP A 174 -5.85 4.57 -25.39
CA ASP A 174 -6.10 5.67 -24.44
C ASP A 174 -6.00 5.24 -22.98
N ASP A 175 -5.90 3.93 -22.66
CA ASP A 175 -5.80 3.41 -21.29
C ASP A 175 -4.36 3.46 -20.77
N ALA A 176 -3.91 4.65 -20.39
CA ALA A 176 -2.57 4.88 -19.87
C ALA A 176 -2.29 4.13 -18.57
N GLU A 177 -3.29 4.00 -17.69
CA GLU A 177 -3.15 3.33 -16.39
C GLU A 177 -2.90 1.83 -16.56
N THR A 178 -3.71 1.14 -17.37
CA THR A 178 -3.50 -0.29 -17.65
C THR A 178 -2.13 -0.54 -18.28
N ARG A 179 -1.71 0.30 -19.24
CA ARG A 179 -0.37 0.19 -19.84
C ARG A 179 0.74 0.36 -18.82
N ALA A 180 0.60 1.34 -17.91
CA ALA A 180 1.60 1.59 -16.86
C ALA A 180 1.69 0.42 -15.89
N ILE A 181 0.56 -0.15 -15.46
CA ILE A 181 0.50 -1.34 -14.60
C ILE A 181 1.12 -2.55 -15.31
N GLN A 182 0.77 -2.81 -16.57
CA GLN A 182 1.37 -3.90 -17.35
C GLN A 182 2.90 -3.75 -17.49
N LYS A 183 3.36 -2.53 -17.71
CA LYS A 183 4.81 -2.21 -17.73
C LYS A 183 5.44 -2.47 -16.38
N PHE A 184 4.83 -1.99 -15.30
CA PHE A 184 5.28 -2.21 -13.93
C PHE A 184 5.36 -3.70 -13.58
N ASN A 185 4.32 -4.48 -13.87
CA ASN A 185 4.30 -5.92 -13.62
C ASN A 185 5.46 -6.63 -14.32
N ARG A 186 5.74 -6.25 -15.57
CA ARG A 186 6.91 -6.78 -16.30
C ARG A 186 8.24 -6.36 -15.65
N LEU A 187 8.36 -5.13 -15.15
CA LEU A 187 9.58 -4.64 -14.49
C LEU A 187 9.87 -5.42 -13.20
N VAL A 188 8.89 -5.62 -12.33
CA VAL A 188 9.11 -6.32 -11.06
C VAL A 188 9.44 -7.80 -11.25
N TYR A 189 8.83 -8.47 -12.25
CA TYR A 189 9.15 -9.89 -12.56
C TYR A 189 10.47 -10.07 -13.30
N LYS A 190 10.92 -9.09 -14.09
CA LYS A 190 12.21 -9.15 -14.80
C LYS A 190 13.39 -8.70 -13.94
N SER A 191 13.15 -8.08 -12.81
CA SER A 191 14.20 -7.58 -11.92
C SER A 191 14.95 -8.73 -11.29
N GLN A 192 16.26 -8.77 -11.45
CA GLN A 192 17.14 -9.73 -10.76
C GLN A 192 17.32 -9.40 -9.27
N ASP A 193 16.93 -8.19 -8.87
CA ASP A 193 17.02 -7.73 -7.49
C ASP A 193 15.79 -8.12 -6.64
N LEU A 194 14.74 -8.61 -7.28
CA LEU A 194 13.46 -8.87 -6.61
C LEU A 194 13.01 -10.32 -6.80
N LEU A 195 12.56 -10.94 -5.72
CA LEU A 195 11.74 -12.15 -5.77
C LEU A 195 10.29 -11.70 -5.67
N THR A 196 9.55 -11.79 -6.78
CA THR A 196 8.22 -11.20 -6.93
C THR A 196 7.13 -12.26 -7.02
N THR A 197 6.02 -12.03 -6.31
CA THR A 197 4.75 -12.77 -6.48
C THR A 197 3.59 -11.78 -6.48
N ILE A 198 2.67 -11.93 -7.43
CA ILE A 198 1.37 -11.25 -7.38
C ILE A 198 0.38 -12.14 -6.63
N VAL A 199 -0.11 -11.65 -5.51
CA VAL A 199 -1.16 -12.29 -4.71
C VAL A 199 -2.50 -11.76 -5.23
N PRO A 200 -3.42 -12.63 -5.71
CA PRO A 200 -4.70 -12.21 -6.26
C PRO A 200 -5.72 -11.91 -5.15
N LEU A 201 -5.35 -10.98 -4.29
CA LEU A 201 -6.20 -10.48 -3.22
C LEU A 201 -6.79 -9.15 -3.65
N ARG A 202 -8.11 -9.00 -3.57
CA ARG A 202 -8.84 -7.79 -3.99
C ARG A 202 -8.53 -7.44 -5.46
N ASP A 203 -7.69 -6.46 -5.71
CA ASP A 203 -7.30 -6.01 -7.05
C ASP A 203 -5.82 -6.31 -7.38
N GLY A 204 -5.28 -7.28 -6.66
CA GLY A 204 -3.92 -7.79 -6.85
C GLY A 204 -2.86 -7.01 -6.09
N LEU A 205 -2.14 -7.72 -5.25
CA LEU A 205 -1.03 -7.19 -4.46
C LEU A 205 0.29 -7.79 -4.98
N ALA A 206 1.16 -6.96 -5.57
CA ALA A 206 2.53 -7.39 -5.87
C ALA A 206 3.35 -7.36 -4.57
N VAL A 207 3.90 -8.49 -4.18
CA VAL A 207 4.80 -8.64 -3.03
C VAL A 207 6.17 -9.01 -3.56
N CYS A 208 7.14 -8.11 -3.39
CA CYS A 208 8.49 -8.26 -3.88
C CYS A 208 9.47 -8.25 -2.71
N ILE A 209 10.28 -9.29 -2.56
CA ILE A 209 11.38 -9.35 -1.60
C ILE A 209 12.64 -8.83 -2.28
N LYS A 210 13.30 -7.83 -1.69
CA LYS A 210 14.60 -7.34 -2.17
C LYS A 210 15.69 -8.36 -1.85
N GLN A 211 16.37 -8.87 -2.87
CA GLN A 211 17.40 -9.92 -2.71
C GLN A 211 18.79 -9.36 -2.42
N ARG A 212 19.13 -8.21 -3.00
CA ARG A 212 20.45 -7.56 -2.90
C ARG A 212 20.31 -6.05 -2.70
#